data_964e6c93ce3cafb2b0a165f204a3aef7
#
_entry.id   964e6c93ce3cafb2b0a165f204a3aef7
#
_cell.length_a   1.000
_cell.length_b   1.000
_cell.length_c   1.000
_cell.angle_alpha   90.00
_cell.angle_beta   90.00
_cell.angle_gamma   90.00
#
_symmetry.space_group_name_H-M   'P 1'
#
loop_
_entity.id
_entity.type
_entity.pdbx_description
1 polymer ?
#
loop_
_entity_poly.entity_id
_entity_poly.type
_entity_poly.pdbx_seq_one_letter_code
_entity_poly.pdbx_strand_id
1 'polypeptide(L)'
;MPPFASISFAPATETPIFSPETHSPKPAAPLCRSSRHIAPPIKLHDYVCSHVFSDQSSSLIPGPTKEPMSYSEAAAHPEWYEAMRSELQALQANGTWSLTPLPAGKTPIGCRWVYKIKHRSDGSIERYKARLVAKGFTQLEGVDYQDTFSPIAKIIYVHCLLALAAARGWSLHQMDVNNSFLHEAIRSAGYAQSQADYSLFTRQQGKSFTALLIYVDDILIIGNDPVSIATTKKFMHSHFHLKNLGDLKYFFGIEVSASKNGIFISQRKYALEIIEDAGLLGVAPIDTPMERGLKLFDKSDLLKDQGHYKRLVGRLIYLTVSRPDITYAVHVLSWFMHHPRKAHMEAAFRVVRYLKNVPGQGLFFYSNDDFRLRAYYDSDWAGCPLTRRSTTGYCVFLGPSLISWRSKRQKTVSLSSAEAEYRAMTGACCELTWLRYLLKDLGVLHQEPALLYCDNKATLHIAANPVFHERTKHIEMDCHYIRDKIQDGSIITRHVSSAHQLADILTKPLGKEIFAPMIRKLGVQDIHSPT
;
A
#
# COMPACT_ATOMS: atom_id res chain seq x y z
N MET A 1 5.82 35.34 -35.14
CA MET A 1 6.80 34.33 -35.58
C MET A 1 8.16 34.97 -35.63
N PRO A 2 9.16 34.52 -34.83
CA PRO A 2 10.55 34.48 -35.23
C PRO A 2 11.10 33.05 -35.12
N PRO A 3 12.20 32.67 -35.84
CA PRO A 3 12.56 31.32 -36.14
C PRO A 3 13.46 30.68 -35.06
N PHE A 4 13.37 29.36 -34.95
CA PHE A 4 14.17 28.53 -34.10
C PHE A 4 15.65 28.49 -34.52
N ALA A 5 16.56 28.73 -33.57
CA ALA A 5 17.99 28.56 -33.74
C ALA A 5 18.37 27.11 -33.49
N SER A 6 18.98 26.46 -34.46
CA SER A 6 19.56 25.14 -34.40
C SER A 6 20.90 25.19 -33.63
N ILE A 7 21.02 24.37 -32.55
CA ILE A 7 22.29 24.14 -31.83
C ILE A 7 22.94 22.88 -32.41
N SER A 8 24.09 23.07 -33.04
CA SER A 8 25.02 22.05 -33.55
C SER A 8 25.89 21.53 -32.41
N PHE A 9 25.94 20.23 -32.25
CA PHE A 9 26.93 19.57 -31.37
C PHE A 9 28.14 19.12 -32.20
N ALA A 10 29.35 19.54 -31.78
CA ALA A 10 30.62 19.10 -32.33
C ALA A 10 30.98 17.68 -31.84
N PRO A 11 31.72 16.87 -32.60
CA PRO A 11 32.06 15.49 -32.22
C PRO A 11 33.15 15.43 -31.14
N ALA A 12 32.97 14.49 -30.20
CA ALA A 12 33.91 14.20 -29.13
C ALA A 12 35.12 13.43 -29.67
N THR A 13 36.31 13.85 -29.23
CA THR A 13 37.64 13.28 -29.48
C THR A 13 37.82 11.90 -28.88
N GLU A 14 38.53 11.06 -29.61
CA GLU A 14 38.94 9.69 -29.30
C GLU A 14 39.77 9.60 -28.01
N THR A 15 39.44 8.62 -27.12
CA THR A 15 40.29 8.17 -26.00
C THR A 15 41.07 6.92 -26.39
N PRO A 16 42.33 6.76 -25.93
CA PRO A 16 43.22 5.68 -26.39
C PRO A 16 42.90 4.33 -25.74
N ILE A 17 43.04 3.30 -26.54
CA ILE A 17 42.90 1.88 -26.21
C ILE A 17 44.05 1.45 -25.28
N PHE A 18 43.70 1.02 -24.05
CA PHE A 18 44.62 0.25 -23.19
C PHE A 18 44.41 -1.25 -23.39
N SER A 19 45.50 -1.94 -23.72
CA SER A 19 45.57 -3.39 -23.78
C SER A 19 45.48 -4.03 -22.39
N PRO A 20 44.87 -5.21 -22.23
CA PRO A 20 44.80 -5.86 -20.92
C PRO A 20 46.07 -6.62 -20.59
N GLU A 21 46.75 -6.24 -19.52
CA GLU A 21 47.79 -7.07 -18.90
C GLU A 21 47.15 -8.25 -18.16
N THR A 22 47.62 -9.43 -18.49
CA THR A 22 47.28 -10.71 -17.86
C THR A 22 47.96 -10.83 -16.50
N HIS A 23 47.19 -10.63 -15.42
CA HIS A 23 47.63 -11.06 -14.09
C HIS A 23 47.02 -12.41 -13.72
N SER A 24 47.88 -13.40 -13.53
CA SER A 24 47.58 -14.71 -12.95
C SER A 24 47.10 -14.55 -11.48
N PRO A 25 46.10 -15.32 -11.02
CA PRO A 25 45.62 -15.21 -9.65
C PRO A 25 46.60 -15.85 -8.66
N LYS A 26 46.99 -15.07 -7.64
CA LYS A 26 47.67 -15.60 -6.45
C LYS A 26 46.73 -16.49 -5.64
N PRO A 27 47.21 -17.61 -5.04
CA PRO A 27 46.37 -18.49 -4.23
C PRO A 27 45.90 -17.77 -2.95
N ALA A 28 44.61 -17.93 -2.65
CA ALA A 28 43.98 -17.38 -1.46
C ALA A 28 44.55 -18.05 -0.19
N ALA A 29 44.89 -17.24 0.80
CA ALA A 29 45.30 -17.69 2.12
C ALA A 29 44.16 -18.44 2.84
N PRO A 30 44.42 -19.49 3.62
CA PRO A 30 43.38 -20.24 4.32
C PRO A 30 42.73 -19.41 5.42
N LEU A 31 41.39 -19.38 5.40
CA LEU A 31 40.57 -18.80 6.46
C LEU A 31 40.81 -19.53 7.77
N CYS A 32 41.36 -18.84 8.79
CA CYS A 32 41.42 -19.31 10.16
C CYS A 32 40.03 -19.62 10.71
N ARG A 33 39.64 -20.88 10.79
CA ARG A 33 38.49 -21.34 11.54
C ARG A 33 38.87 -21.41 13.03
N SER A 34 38.27 -20.57 13.86
CA SER A 34 38.38 -20.65 15.32
C SER A 34 37.74 -21.95 15.82
N SER A 35 38.51 -22.80 16.50
CA SER A 35 38.07 -24.05 17.15
C SER A 35 37.47 -23.78 18.53
N ARG A 36 36.72 -22.71 18.73
CA ARG A 36 36.02 -22.50 20.00
C ARG A 36 34.75 -23.33 20.06
N HIS A 37 34.72 -24.32 20.95
CA HIS A 37 33.47 -24.99 21.39
C HIS A 37 32.54 -23.94 21.98
N ILE A 38 31.40 -23.68 21.28
CA ILE A 38 30.32 -22.83 21.78
C ILE A 38 29.46 -23.73 22.69
N ALA A 39 29.67 -23.64 24.01
CA ALA A 39 28.72 -24.22 24.97
C ALA A 39 27.52 -23.27 25.13
N PRO A 40 26.28 -23.79 25.23
CA PRO A 40 25.10 -22.96 25.49
C PRO A 40 25.24 -22.22 26.83
N PRO A 41 24.70 -21.00 26.95
CA PRO A 41 24.73 -20.25 28.21
C PRO A 41 24.03 -21.03 29.34
N ILE A 42 24.60 -21.01 30.55
CA ILE A 42 24.13 -21.72 31.75
C ILE A 42 22.64 -21.47 32.06
N LYS A 43 22.07 -20.36 31.63
CA LYS A 43 20.64 -20.01 31.79
C LYS A 43 19.67 -20.85 30.94
N LEU A 44 20.15 -21.70 30.03
CA LEU A 44 19.31 -22.54 29.16
C LEU A 44 19.34 -24.03 29.56
N HIS A 45 20.00 -24.41 30.68
CA HIS A 45 20.06 -25.79 31.12
C HIS A 45 18.71 -26.37 31.58
N ASP A 46 17.73 -25.52 31.92
CA ASP A 46 16.40 -25.94 32.40
C ASP A 46 15.34 -26.00 31.27
N TYR A 47 15.72 -25.72 30.02
CA TYR A 47 14.82 -25.80 28.86
C TYR A 47 15.22 -26.97 27.97
N VAL A 48 14.39 -28.01 27.95
CA VAL A 48 14.50 -29.13 27.01
C VAL A 48 14.02 -28.61 25.64
N CYS A 49 14.95 -28.19 24.78
CA CYS A 49 14.67 -28.00 23.36
C CYS A 49 14.60 -29.39 22.70
N SER A 50 13.40 -29.92 22.54
CA SER A 50 13.17 -31.15 21.78
C SER A 50 13.45 -30.87 20.30
N HIS A 51 14.61 -31.29 19.78
CA HIS A 51 14.79 -31.54 18.38
C HIS A 51 13.87 -32.72 18.02
N VAL A 52 12.81 -32.44 17.27
CA VAL A 52 12.02 -33.49 16.64
C VAL A 52 12.87 -34.07 15.51
N PHE A 53 13.56 -35.18 15.80
CA PHE A 53 14.07 -36.07 14.76
C PHE A 53 12.84 -36.79 14.18
N SER A 54 12.41 -36.44 12.99
CA SER A 54 11.47 -37.25 12.22
C SER A 54 12.20 -38.50 11.75
N ASP A 55 11.69 -39.63 12.15
CA ASP A 55 12.13 -40.95 11.74
C ASP A 55 11.99 -41.13 10.22
N GLN A 56 13.00 -41.75 9.64
CA GLN A 56 13.12 -42.05 8.23
C GLN A 56 12.11 -43.12 7.81
N SER A 57 11.30 -42.85 6.80
CA SER A 57 10.98 -43.85 5.77
C SER A 57 10.12 -43.18 4.65
N SER A 58 10.77 -42.71 3.64
CA SER A 58 10.46 -42.90 2.23
C SER A 58 11.38 -42.01 1.39
N SER A 59 12.12 -42.61 0.50
CA SER A 59 13.06 -42.01 -0.41
C SER A 59 12.33 -41.18 -1.50
N LEU A 60 11.99 -39.94 -1.18
CA LEU A 60 11.74 -38.89 -2.15
C LEU A 60 12.90 -37.92 -2.03
N ILE A 61 13.70 -37.82 -3.07
CA ILE A 61 14.78 -36.82 -3.19
C ILE A 61 14.12 -35.46 -2.94
N PRO A 62 14.52 -34.72 -1.88
CA PRO A 62 13.95 -33.39 -1.64
C PRO A 62 14.29 -32.51 -2.84
N GLY A 63 13.29 -31.94 -3.47
CA GLY A 63 13.50 -30.93 -4.52
C GLY A 63 14.30 -29.73 -4.01
N PRO A 64 14.80 -28.84 -4.89
CA PRO A 64 15.68 -27.76 -4.53
C PRO A 64 15.02 -26.81 -3.51
N THR A 65 15.66 -26.64 -2.35
CA THR A 65 15.18 -25.77 -1.26
C THR A 65 15.51 -24.29 -1.49
N LYS A 66 16.22 -23.96 -2.59
CA LYS A 66 16.63 -22.59 -2.94
C LYS A 66 16.01 -22.15 -4.27
N GLU A 67 15.57 -20.90 -4.31
CA GLU A 67 15.06 -20.29 -5.54
C GLU A 67 16.20 -20.04 -6.52
N PRO A 68 16.11 -20.48 -7.82
CA PRO A 68 17.16 -20.29 -8.81
C PRO A 68 17.28 -18.83 -9.23
N MET A 69 18.49 -18.40 -9.52
CA MET A 69 18.82 -17.05 -9.96
C MET A 69 18.74 -16.85 -11.48
N SER A 70 18.78 -17.95 -12.24
CA SER A 70 18.83 -17.94 -13.70
C SER A 70 17.96 -19.05 -14.33
N TYR A 71 17.65 -18.88 -15.62
CA TYR A 71 16.96 -19.91 -16.40
C TYR A 71 17.76 -21.22 -16.47
N SER A 72 19.07 -21.13 -16.68
CA SER A 72 19.94 -22.31 -16.78
C SER A 72 19.99 -23.13 -15.49
N GLU A 73 19.97 -22.45 -14.35
CA GLU A 73 19.89 -23.10 -13.03
C GLU A 73 18.53 -23.76 -12.82
N ALA A 74 17.44 -23.06 -13.16
CA ALA A 74 16.09 -23.59 -13.03
C ALA A 74 15.84 -24.79 -13.96
N ALA A 75 16.30 -24.72 -15.20
CA ALA A 75 16.12 -25.78 -16.20
C ALA A 75 16.83 -27.10 -15.85
N ALA A 76 17.81 -27.06 -14.93
CA ALA A 76 18.50 -28.24 -14.44
C ALA A 76 17.67 -29.04 -13.41
N HIS A 77 16.56 -28.48 -12.90
CA HIS A 77 15.71 -29.10 -11.88
C HIS A 77 14.32 -29.40 -12.42
N PRO A 78 13.86 -30.66 -12.39
CA PRO A 78 12.55 -31.09 -12.94
C PRO A 78 11.38 -30.27 -12.39
N GLU A 79 11.37 -29.93 -11.11
CA GLU A 79 10.30 -29.20 -10.44
C GLU A 79 10.15 -27.78 -10.97
N TRP A 80 11.26 -27.10 -11.21
CA TRP A 80 11.28 -25.77 -11.81
C TRP A 80 10.95 -25.80 -13.30
N TYR A 81 11.41 -26.82 -14.01
CA TYR A 81 11.07 -27.02 -15.42
C TYR A 81 9.57 -27.19 -15.60
N GLU A 82 8.92 -28.01 -14.77
CA GLU A 82 7.47 -28.21 -14.81
C GLU A 82 6.70 -26.92 -14.41
N ALA A 83 7.20 -26.17 -13.44
CA ALA A 83 6.60 -24.88 -13.08
C ALA A 83 6.68 -23.85 -14.24
N MET A 84 7.80 -23.80 -14.96
CA MET A 84 7.95 -22.95 -16.16
C MET A 84 7.05 -23.42 -17.30
N ARG A 85 6.95 -24.73 -17.54
CA ARG A 85 6.08 -25.32 -18.56
C ARG A 85 4.62 -25.03 -18.29
N SER A 86 4.18 -25.17 -17.05
CA SER A 86 2.81 -24.82 -16.61
C SER A 86 2.46 -23.35 -16.86
N GLU A 87 3.40 -22.43 -16.56
CA GLU A 87 3.22 -21.00 -16.83
C GLU A 87 3.07 -20.71 -18.33
N LEU A 88 3.93 -21.28 -19.18
CA LEU A 88 3.87 -21.11 -20.64
C LEU A 88 2.58 -21.67 -21.23
N GLN A 89 2.13 -22.83 -20.76
CA GLN A 89 0.84 -23.42 -21.17
C GLN A 89 -0.34 -22.54 -20.79
N ALA A 90 -0.32 -21.96 -19.58
CA ALA A 90 -1.37 -21.05 -19.13
C ALA A 90 -1.40 -19.77 -19.98
N LEU A 91 -0.25 -19.17 -20.28
CA LEU A 91 -0.14 -18.00 -21.15
C LEU A 91 -0.65 -18.25 -22.56
N GLN A 92 -0.36 -19.43 -23.11
CA GLN A 92 -0.82 -19.84 -24.45
C GLN A 92 -2.32 -20.14 -24.45
N ALA A 93 -2.83 -20.89 -23.47
CA ALA A 93 -4.25 -21.23 -23.35
C ALA A 93 -5.14 -20.00 -23.18
N ASN A 94 -4.65 -18.99 -22.47
CA ASN A 94 -5.35 -17.72 -22.25
C ASN A 94 -5.21 -16.73 -23.45
N GLY A 95 -4.48 -17.10 -24.53
CA GLY A 95 -4.26 -16.21 -25.65
C GLY A 95 -3.49 -14.92 -25.29
N THR A 96 -2.71 -14.94 -24.18
CA THR A 96 -1.99 -13.76 -23.67
C THR A 96 -0.95 -13.24 -24.67
N TRP A 97 -0.48 -14.09 -25.58
CA TRP A 97 0.50 -13.77 -26.62
C TRP A 97 0.30 -14.60 -27.88
N SER A 98 0.78 -14.05 -28.97
CA SER A 98 0.87 -14.76 -30.25
C SER A 98 2.24 -14.52 -30.88
N LEU A 99 2.75 -15.51 -31.60
CA LEU A 99 3.98 -15.36 -32.36
C LEU A 99 3.71 -14.47 -33.58
N THR A 100 4.37 -13.31 -33.63
CA THR A 100 4.28 -12.38 -34.77
C THR A 100 5.67 -12.07 -35.31
N PRO A 101 5.83 -11.79 -36.61
CA PRO A 101 7.08 -11.27 -37.15
C PRO A 101 7.43 -9.96 -36.46
N LEU A 102 8.74 -9.76 -36.16
CA LEU A 102 9.18 -8.50 -35.56
C LEU A 102 9.00 -7.36 -36.55
N PRO A 103 8.23 -6.29 -36.20
CA PRO A 103 8.09 -5.13 -37.08
C PRO A 103 9.42 -4.44 -37.34
N ALA A 104 9.61 -3.94 -38.57
CA ALA A 104 10.84 -3.28 -38.99
C ALA A 104 11.16 -2.09 -38.07
N GLY A 105 12.41 -1.99 -37.63
CA GLY A 105 12.88 -0.91 -36.75
C GLY A 105 12.52 -1.05 -35.28
N LYS A 106 11.86 -2.13 -34.86
CA LYS A 106 11.57 -2.40 -33.45
C LYS A 106 12.56 -3.39 -32.84
N THR A 107 12.90 -3.18 -31.58
CA THR A 107 13.69 -4.12 -30.76
C THR A 107 12.77 -4.85 -29.80
N PRO A 108 12.88 -6.20 -29.67
CA PRO A 108 12.03 -6.94 -28.76
C PRO A 108 12.37 -6.59 -27.30
N ILE A 109 11.31 -6.45 -26.51
CA ILE A 109 11.46 -6.27 -25.07
C ILE A 109 11.90 -7.60 -24.47
N GLY A 110 12.98 -7.59 -23.68
CA GLY A 110 13.45 -8.79 -23.02
C GLY A 110 12.47 -9.26 -21.95
N CYS A 111 12.52 -10.54 -21.60
CA CYS A 111 11.77 -11.11 -20.49
C CYS A 111 12.71 -11.67 -19.41
N ARG A 112 12.15 -11.94 -18.23
CA ARG A 112 12.84 -12.56 -17.11
C ARG A 112 11.93 -13.56 -16.43
N TRP A 113 12.48 -14.71 -16.05
CA TRP A 113 11.84 -15.62 -15.15
C TRP A 113 12.00 -15.18 -13.70
N VAL A 114 10.91 -15.27 -12.93
CA VAL A 114 10.87 -15.05 -11.48
C VAL A 114 10.41 -16.34 -10.83
N TYR A 115 11.19 -16.85 -9.90
CA TYR A 115 10.95 -18.12 -9.23
C TYR A 115 10.55 -17.89 -7.79
N LYS A 116 9.62 -18.69 -7.28
CA LYS A 116 9.15 -18.62 -5.90
C LYS A 116 8.76 -19.99 -5.37
N ILE A 117 9.27 -20.38 -4.21
CA ILE A 117 8.80 -21.55 -3.48
C ILE A 117 7.62 -21.14 -2.61
N LYS A 118 6.49 -21.83 -2.75
CA LYS A 118 5.32 -21.66 -1.89
C LYS A 118 5.37 -22.72 -0.79
N HIS A 119 5.25 -22.27 0.47
CA HIS A 119 5.25 -23.14 1.63
C HIS A 119 3.86 -23.22 2.23
N ARG A 120 3.52 -24.37 2.81
CA ARG A 120 2.34 -24.56 3.67
C ARG A 120 2.58 -23.94 5.03
N SER A 121 1.55 -23.91 5.87
CA SER A 121 1.64 -23.38 7.24
C SER A 121 2.57 -24.17 8.16
N ASP A 122 2.83 -25.44 7.81
CA ASP A 122 3.76 -26.33 8.53
C ASP A 122 5.24 -26.18 8.08
N GLY A 123 5.51 -25.25 7.14
CA GLY A 123 6.84 -25.04 6.56
C GLY A 123 7.21 -25.97 5.41
N SER A 124 6.39 -26.98 5.09
CA SER A 124 6.61 -27.87 3.95
C SER A 124 6.41 -27.14 2.61
N ILE A 125 7.11 -27.59 1.56
CA ILE A 125 6.94 -27.02 0.22
C ILE A 125 5.57 -27.42 -0.31
N GLU A 126 4.74 -26.42 -0.62
CA GLU A 126 3.44 -26.63 -1.27
C GLU A 126 3.62 -26.83 -2.78
N ARG A 127 4.35 -25.90 -3.41
CA ARG A 127 4.62 -25.93 -4.86
C ARG A 127 5.75 -24.98 -5.25
N TYR A 128 6.36 -25.27 -6.39
CA TYR A 128 7.26 -24.37 -7.10
C TYR A 128 6.42 -23.47 -8.03
N LYS A 129 6.68 -22.17 -8.06
CA LYS A 129 6.00 -21.21 -8.93
C LYS A 129 7.02 -20.45 -9.76
N ALA A 130 6.90 -20.53 -11.08
CA ALA A 130 7.67 -19.72 -12.02
C ALA A 130 6.74 -18.71 -12.70
N ARG A 131 7.21 -17.49 -12.93
CA ARG A 131 6.50 -16.44 -13.66
C ARG A 131 7.39 -15.87 -14.74
N LEU A 132 6.88 -15.82 -16.00
CA LEU A 132 7.56 -15.13 -17.10
C LEU A 132 7.13 -13.66 -17.11
N VAL A 133 8.08 -12.74 -16.86
CA VAL A 133 7.81 -11.31 -16.73
C VAL A 133 8.54 -10.54 -17.80
N ALA A 134 7.82 -9.70 -18.56
CA ALA A 134 8.43 -8.75 -19.51
C ALA A 134 9.21 -7.66 -18.75
N LYS A 135 10.33 -7.20 -19.32
CA LYS A 135 11.13 -6.11 -18.76
C LYS A 135 10.48 -4.75 -19.07
N GLY A 136 9.31 -4.48 -18.50
CA GLY A 136 8.52 -3.27 -18.76
C GLY A 136 9.26 -1.95 -18.50
N PHE A 137 10.29 -1.96 -17.64
CA PHE A 137 11.13 -0.78 -17.37
C PHE A 137 11.97 -0.31 -18.57
N THR A 138 12.06 -1.11 -19.63
CA THR A 138 12.75 -0.75 -20.90
C THR A 138 11.79 -0.18 -21.94
N GLN A 139 10.48 -0.18 -21.69
CA GLN A 139 9.45 0.34 -22.59
C GLN A 139 9.38 1.86 -22.51
N LEU A 140 9.17 2.52 -23.66
CA LEU A 140 9.01 3.96 -23.78
C LEU A 140 7.55 4.29 -24.10
N GLU A 141 6.96 5.20 -23.32
CA GLU A 141 5.61 5.73 -23.57
C GLU A 141 5.52 6.42 -24.91
N GLY A 142 4.43 6.17 -25.65
CA GLY A 142 4.20 6.68 -26.99
C GLY A 142 4.96 5.95 -28.12
N VAL A 143 5.90 5.05 -27.78
CA VAL A 143 6.68 4.23 -28.74
C VAL A 143 6.34 2.76 -28.61
N ASP A 144 6.39 2.22 -27.39
CA ASP A 144 6.19 0.80 -27.10
C ASP A 144 4.80 0.53 -26.51
N TYR A 145 4.16 1.55 -25.94
CA TYR A 145 2.78 1.49 -25.45
C TYR A 145 2.12 2.88 -25.47
N GLN A 146 0.80 2.91 -25.64
CA GLN A 146 0.00 4.15 -25.55
C GLN A 146 -0.72 4.27 -24.21
N ASP A 147 -1.13 3.12 -23.64
CA ASP A 147 -1.72 3.03 -22.31
C ASP A 147 -0.90 2.10 -21.42
N THR A 148 -0.73 2.48 -20.15
CA THR A 148 -0.09 1.59 -19.16
C THR A 148 -1.03 0.44 -18.81
N PHE A 149 -0.43 -0.72 -18.48
CA PHE A 149 -1.17 -1.81 -17.84
C PHE A 149 -1.98 -1.31 -16.65
N SER A 150 -3.11 -1.98 -16.40
CA SER A 150 -4.08 -1.73 -15.36
C SER A 150 -3.53 -0.98 -14.16
N PRO A 151 -4.13 0.15 -13.77
CA PRO A 151 -3.73 0.87 -12.59
C PRO A 151 -3.77 -0.07 -11.39
N ILE A 152 -2.76 0.03 -10.54
CA ILE A 152 -2.75 -0.63 -9.24
C ILE A 152 -3.96 -0.08 -8.46
N ALA A 153 -4.93 -0.93 -8.12
CA ALA A 153 -6.08 -0.52 -7.34
C ALA A 153 -5.61 0.18 -6.05
N LYS A 154 -5.99 1.44 -5.87
CA LYS A 154 -5.65 2.15 -4.63
C LYS A 154 -6.46 1.51 -3.51
N ILE A 155 -5.82 1.27 -2.38
CA ILE A 155 -6.46 0.63 -1.20
C ILE A 155 -7.74 1.36 -0.73
N ILE A 156 -7.85 2.66 -0.99
CA ILE A 156 -9.03 3.46 -0.64
C ILE A 156 -10.29 2.92 -1.32
N TYR A 157 -10.19 2.33 -2.53
CA TYR A 157 -11.33 1.67 -3.17
C TYR A 157 -11.81 0.48 -2.37
N VAL A 158 -10.87 -0.33 -1.88
CA VAL A 158 -11.21 -1.47 -1.02
C VAL A 158 -11.92 -0.99 0.24
N HIS A 159 -11.42 0.08 0.88
CA HIS A 159 -12.08 0.64 2.07
C HIS A 159 -13.48 1.18 1.75
N CYS A 160 -13.66 1.90 0.63
CA CYS A 160 -14.99 2.36 0.22
C CYS A 160 -15.95 1.21 -0.06
N LEU A 161 -15.49 0.18 -0.77
CA LEU A 161 -16.29 -1.01 -1.08
C LEU A 161 -16.68 -1.78 0.19
N LEU A 162 -15.73 -1.96 1.12
CA LEU A 162 -15.99 -2.61 2.41
C LEU A 162 -16.94 -1.79 3.29
N ALA A 163 -16.78 -0.46 3.33
CA ALA A 163 -17.69 0.42 4.07
C ALA A 163 -19.12 0.35 3.51
N LEU A 164 -19.29 0.35 2.18
CA LEU A 164 -20.58 0.22 1.53
C LEU A 164 -21.18 -1.18 1.72
N ALA A 165 -20.37 -2.23 1.62
CA ALA A 165 -20.81 -3.60 1.85
C ALA A 165 -21.28 -3.80 3.29
N ALA A 166 -20.55 -3.24 4.28
CA ALA A 166 -20.93 -3.28 5.68
C ALA A 166 -22.24 -2.52 5.93
N ALA A 167 -22.38 -1.30 5.38
CA ALA A 167 -23.55 -0.46 5.57
C ALA A 167 -24.82 -1.02 4.91
N ARG A 168 -24.70 -1.63 3.74
CA ARG A 168 -25.83 -2.14 2.95
C ARG A 168 -26.05 -3.64 3.05
N GLY A 169 -25.23 -4.36 3.82
CA GLY A 169 -25.30 -5.81 3.96
C GLY A 169 -25.00 -6.55 2.65
N TRP A 170 -24.13 -6.00 1.79
CA TRP A 170 -23.81 -6.60 0.49
C TRP A 170 -22.85 -7.79 0.64
N SER A 171 -23.03 -8.79 -0.22
CA SER A 171 -22.13 -9.93 -0.28
C SER A 171 -20.80 -9.58 -0.92
N LEU A 172 -19.73 -10.14 -0.41
CA LEU A 172 -18.34 -9.94 -0.84
C LEU A 172 -17.75 -11.29 -1.25
N HIS A 173 -17.32 -11.43 -2.50
CA HIS A 173 -16.74 -12.66 -3.01
C HIS A 173 -15.41 -12.41 -3.68
N GLN A 174 -14.49 -13.38 -3.56
CA GLN A 174 -13.17 -13.32 -4.17
C GLN A 174 -12.98 -14.40 -5.23
N MET A 175 -12.34 -14.02 -6.33
CA MET A 175 -11.88 -14.93 -7.38
C MET A 175 -10.42 -14.64 -7.71
N ASP A 176 -9.67 -15.66 -8.09
CA ASP A 176 -8.28 -15.59 -8.55
C ASP A 176 -8.22 -15.97 -10.03
N VAL A 177 -7.52 -15.18 -10.83
CA VAL A 177 -7.42 -15.34 -12.29
C VAL A 177 -5.99 -15.67 -12.68
N ASN A 178 -5.82 -16.64 -13.55
CA ASN A 178 -4.50 -16.88 -14.15
C ASN A 178 -4.35 -16.04 -15.43
N ASN A 179 -3.53 -14.97 -15.33
CA ASN A 179 -2.99 -14.18 -16.46
C ASN A 179 -3.98 -13.90 -17.61
N SER A 180 -4.94 -12.99 -17.44
CA SER A 180 -5.88 -12.64 -18.51
C SER A 180 -6.16 -11.15 -18.61
N PHE A 181 -6.41 -10.69 -19.85
CA PHE A 181 -6.91 -9.33 -20.11
C PHE A 181 -8.43 -9.31 -19.89
N LEU A 182 -8.83 -8.92 -18.67
CA LEU A 182 -10.22 -9.02 -18.21
C LEU A 182 -11.12 -7.86 -18.68
N HIS A 183 -10.55 -6.69 -18.97
CA HIS A 183 -11.31 -5.45 -19.12
C HIS A 183 -12.32 -5.49 -20.27
N GLU A 184 -11.92 -6.02 -21.42
CA GLU A 184 -12.80 -6.08 -22.61
C GLU A 184 -13.95 -7.06 -22.40
N ALA A 185 -13.66 -8.24 -21.85
CA ALA A 185 -14.68 -9.23 -21.55
C ALA A 185 -15.69 -8.75 -20.50
N ILE A 186 -15.24 -8.02 -19.48
CA ILE A 186 -16.13 -7.46 -18.46
C ILE A 186 -17.03 -6.37 -19.05
N ARG A 187 -16.53 -5.53 -19.95
CA ARG A 187 -17.36 -4.56 -20.69
C ARG A 187 -18.39 -5.26 -21.56
N SER A 188 -18.03 -6.35 -22.25
CA SER A 188 -18.97 -7.13 -23.06
C SER A 188 -20.07 -7.80 -22.22
N ALA A 189 -19.81 -8.08 -20.92
CA ALA A 189 -20.81 -8.53 -19.95
C ALA A 189 -21.74 -7.42 -19.43
N GLY A 190 -21.66 -6.20 -20.00
CA GLY A 190 -22.52 -5.07 -19.65
C GLY A 190 -22.10 -4.29 -18.42
N TYR A 191 -20.82 -4.38 -18.01
CA TYR A 191 -20.26 -3.56 -16.94
C TYR A 191 -19.70 -2.24 -17.50
N ALA A 192 -20.00 -1.14 -16.83
CA ALA A 192 -19.39 0.15 -17.08
C ALA A 192 -18.11 0.31 -16.24
N GLN A 193 -17.01 0.71 -16.87
CA GLN A 193 -15.77 1.02 -16.18
C GLN A 193 -15.89 2.40 -15.52
N SER A 194 -15.47 2.51 -14.26
CA SER A 194 -15.47 3.79 -13.54
C SER A 194 -14.45 4.75 -14.16
N GLN A 195 -14.83 6.03 -14.25
CA GLN A 195 -13.90 7.10 -14.65
C GLN A 195 -13.02 7.55 -13.48
N ALA A 196 -13.44 7.29 -12.24
CA ALA A 196 -12.65 7.59 -11.05
C ALA A 196 -11.52 6.58 -10.85
N ASP A 197 -11.72 5.32 -11.30
CA ASP A 197 -10.70 4.26 -11.30
C ASP A 197 -10.97 3.20 -12.37
N TYR A 198 -10.00 2.99 -13.24
CA TYR A 198 -10.08 2.01 -14.32
C TYR A 198 -10.06 0.54 -13.86
N SER A 199 -9.73 0.25 -12.60
CA SER A 199 -9.82 -1.09 -12.01
C SER A 199 -11.22 -1.45 -11.50
N LEU A 200 -12.13 -0.47 -11.39
CA LEU A 200 -13.49 -0.63 -10.89
C LEU A 200 -14.48 -0.69 -12.05
N PHE A 201 -15.32 -1.71 -12.04
CA PHE A 201 -16.42 -1.90 -12.98
C PHE A 201 -17.72 -2.04 -12.22
N THR A 202 -18.79 -1.39 -12.70
CA THR A 202 -20.10 -1.41 -12.06
C THR A 202 -21.20 -1.78 -13.05
N ARG A 203 -22.23 -2.47 -12.58
CA ARG A 203 -23.43 -2.78 -13.35
C ARG A 203 -24.65 -2.56 -12.48
N GLN A 204 -25.55 -1.71 -12.96
CA GLN A 204 -26.84 -1.43 -12.33
C GLN A 204 -27.96 -1.94 -13.26
N GLN A 205 -28.81 -2.83 -12.77
CA GLN A 205 -30.00 -3.34 -13.51
C GLN A 205 -31.22 -3.25 -12.59
N GLY A 206 -31.98 -2.18 -12.74
CA GLY A 206 -33.07 -1.85 -11.82
C GLY A 206 -32.55 -1.67 -10.38
N LYS A 207 -32.99 -2.52 -9.46
CA LYS A 207 -32.52 -2.52 -8.06
C LYS A 207 -31.28 -3.39 -7.83
N SER A 208 -30.89 -4.24 -8.78
CA SER A 208 -29.70 -5.09 -8.70
C SER A 208 -28.46 -4.27 -9.00
N PHE A 209 -27.50 -4.25 -8.09
CA PHE A 209 -26.20 -3.61 -8.24
C PHE A 209 -25.07 -4.62 -8.04
N THR A 210 -24.09 -4.60 -8.93
CA THR A 210 -22.88 -5.42 -8.81
C THR A 210 -21.67 -4.59 -9.20
N ALA A 211 -20.62 -4.64 -8.39
CA ALA A 211 -19.33 -4.02 -8.66
C ALA A 211 -18.22 -5.08 -8.70
N LEU A 212 -17.26 -4.90 -9.59
CA LEU A 212 -16.06 -5.70 -9.74
C LEU A 212 -14.85 -4.81 -9.53
N LEU A 213 -13.98 -5.16 -8.58
CA LEU A 213 -12.67 -4.54 -8.45
C LEU A 213 -11.63 -5.56 -8.92
N ILE A 214 -10.85 -5.17 -9.93
CA ILE A 214 -9.83 -6.01 -10.55
C ILE A 214 -8.46 -5.53 -10.11
N TYR A 215 -7.65 -6.44 -9.62
CA TYR A 215 -6.28 -6.15 -9.27
C TYR A 215 -5.35 -7.31 -9.65
N VAL A 216 -4.65 -7.14 -10.77
CA VAL A 216 -3.73 -8.14 -11.32
C VAL A 216 -4.44 -9.50 -11.47
N ASP A 217 -4.20 -10.43 -10.54
CA ASP A 217 -4.76 -11.79 -10.54
C ASP A 217 -6.03 -11.90 -9.65
N ASP A 218 -6.30 -10.92 -8.78
CA ASP A 218 -7.42 -10.94 -7.83
C ASP A 218 -8.63 -10.13 -8.33
N ILE A 219 -9.83 -10.71 -8.21
CA ILE A 219 -11.10 -10.03 -8.47
C ILE A 219 -11.94 -10.06 -7.20
N LEU A 220 -12.39 -8.88 -6.78
CA LEU A 220 -13.39 -8.72 -5.73
C LEU A 220 -14.74 -8.42 -6.37
N ILE A 221 -15.75 -9.25 -6.08
CA ILE A 221 -17.14 -9.11 -6.54
C ILE A 221 -18.00 -8.68 -5.37
N ILE A 222 -18.74 -7.60 -5.53
CA ILE A 222 -19.59 -7.02 -4.50
C ILE A 222 -20.95 -6.71 -5.06
N GLY A 223 -22.03 -7.00 -4.33
CA GLY A 223 -23.37 -6.67 -4.80
C GLY A 223 -24.48 -7.03 -3.81
N ASN A 224 -25.68 -6.55 -4.12
CA ASN A 224 -26.88 -6.77 -3.33
C ASN A 224 -27.76 -7.92 -3.86
N ASP A 225 -27.41 -8.49 -5.02
CA ASP A 225 -28.19 -9.51 -5.70
C ASP A 225 -27.38 -10.80 -5.91
N PRO A 226 -27.65 -11.87 -5.15
CA PRO A 226 -26.96 -13.14 -5.28
C PRO A 226 -27.07 -13.77 -6.68
N VAL A 227 -28.19 -13.55 -7.39
CA VAL A 227 -28.41 -14.09 -8.74
C VAL A 227 -27.48 -13.39 -9.74
N SER A 228 -27.39 -12.07 -9.67
CA SER A 228 -26.46 -11.27 -10.48
C SER A 228 -25.01 -11.65 -10.24
N ILE A 229 -24.62 -11.85 -8.99
CA ILE A 229 -23.28 -12.30 -8.59
C ILE A 229 -23.00 -13.71 -9.16
N ALA A 230 -23.94 -14.65 -9.03
CA ALA A 230 -23.77 -16.00 -9.56
C ALA A 230 -23.65 -16.01 -11.09
N THR A 231 -24.45 -15.19 -11.79
CA THR A 231 -24.39 -15.02 -13.24
C THR A 231 -23.03 -14.46 -13.66
N THR A 232 -22.53 -13.44 -12.95
CA THR A 232 -21.21 -12.87 -13.20
C THR A 232 -20.09 -13.90 -13.01
N LYS A 233 -20.14 -14.68 -11.94
CA LYS A 233 -19.18 -15.76 -11.69
C LYS A 233 -19.21 -16.81 -12.83
N LYS A 234 -20.39 -17.21 -13.28
CA LYS A 234 -20.54 -18.17 -14.42
C LYS A 234 -19.95 -17.59 -15.70
N PHE A 235 -20.28 -16.33 -16.02
CA PHE A 235 -19.71 -15.64 -17.19
C PHE A 235 -18.18 -15.61 -17.14
N MET A 236 -17.63 -15.24 -16.00
CA MET A 236 -16.17 -15.18 -15.83
C MET A 236 -15.54 -16.58 -15.98
N HIS A 237 -16.14 -17.64 -15.43
CA HIS A 237 -15.67 -19.02 -15.57
C HIS A 237 -15.72 -19.55 -17.00
N SER A 238 -16.68 -19.09 -17.82
CA SER A 238 -16.78 -19.53 -19.22
C SER A 238 -15.72 -18.90 -20.14
N HIS A 239 -15.13 -17.77 -19.73
CA HIS A 239 -14.16 -17.05 -20.55
C HIS A 239 -12.73 -17.17 -20.02
N PHE A 240 -12.56 -17.48 -18.74
CA PHE A 240 -11.25 -17.46 -18.07
C PHE A 240 -11.07 -18.66 -17.15
N HIS A 241 -9.82 -19.10 -17.00
CA HIS A 241 -9.46 -20.08 -15.97
C HIS A 241 -9.39 -19.39 -14.60
N LEU A 242 -10.49 -19.47 -13.86
CA LEU A 242 -10.67 -18.81 -12.58
C LEU A 242 -10.78 -19.81 -11.44
N LYS A 243 -10.23 -19.44 -10.29
CA LYS A 243 -10.47 -20.12 -9.04
C LYS A 243 -11.45 -19.30 -8.20
N ASN A 244 -12.61 -19.86 -7.87
CA ASN A 244 -13.54 -19.24 -6.93
C ASN A 244 -13.04 -19.49 -5.51
N LEU A 245 -12.70 -18.42 -4.79
CA LEU A 245 -12.21 -18.48 -3.41
C LEU A 245 -13.35 -18.34 -2.38
N GLY A 246 -14.61 -18.17 -2.84
CA GLY A 246 -15.77 -18.02 -1.98
C GLY A 246 -15.94 -16.62 -1.41
N ASP A 247 -16.42 -16.55 -0.17
CA ASP A 247 -16.58 -15.29 0.55
C ASP A 247 -15.24 -14.67 0.89
N LEU A 248 -15.18 -13.33 0.88
CA LEU A 248 -13.96 -12.59 1.13
C LEU A 248 -13.47 -12.81 2.57
N LYS A 249 -12.31 -13.42 2.73
CA LYS A 249 -11.64 -13.64 4.02
C LYS A 249 -10.26 -13.03 4.08
N TYR A 250 -9.61 -12.91 2.92
CA TYR A 250 -8.23 -12.46 2.84
C TYR A 250 -7.96 -11.79 1.49
N PHE A 251 -7.60 -10.51 1.49
CA PHE A 251 -7.38 -9.73 0.27
C PHE A 251 -6.20 -8.78 0.46
N PHE A 252 -5.21 -8.83 -0.42
CA PHE A 252 -3.97 -8.04 -0.31
C PHE A 252 -3.27 -8.14 1.06
N GLY A 253 -3.15 -9.33 1.61
CA GLY A 253 -2.57 -9.48 2.94
C GLY A 253 -3.40 -8.89 4.08
N ILE A 254 -4.65 -8.49 3.81
CA ILE A 254 -5.61 -7.98 4.77
C ILE A 254 -6.59 -9.10 5.12
N GLU A 255 -6.71 -9.40 6.40
CA GLU A 255 -7.73 -10.31 6.95
C GLU A 255 -9.06 -9.57 7.03
N VAL A 256 -10.13 -10.18 6.54
CA VAL A 256 -11.48 -9.60 6.52
C VAL A 256 -12.43 -10.48 7.32
N SER A 257 -13.09 -9.91 8.31
CA SER A 257 -14.08 -10.59 9.16
C SER A 257 -15.41 -9.85 9.11
N ALA A 258 -16.46 -10.50 8.63
CA ALA A 258 -17.80 -9.94 8.57
C ALA A 258 -18.62 -10.37 9.80
N SER A 259 -19.43 -9.44 10.32
CA SER A 259 -20.38 -9.63 11.42
C SER A 259 -21.68 -8.88 11.17
N LYS A 260 -22.71 -9.08 12.01
CA LYS A 260 -23.96 -8.31 11.94
C LYS A 260 -23.76 -6.81 12.18
N ASN A 261 -22.71 -6.42 12.92
CA ASN A 261 -22.40 -5.03 13.28
C ASN A 261 -21.56 -4.31 12.22
N GLY A 262 -20.99 -5.06 11.26
CA GLY A 262 -20.12 -4.50 10.23
C GLY A 262 -18.99 -5.44 9.82
N ILE A 263 -18.00 -4.87 9.17
CA ILE A 263 -16.82 -5.58 8.65
C ILE A 263 -15.57 -5.07 9.35
N PHE A 264 -14.77 -5.99 9.87
CA PHE A 264 -13.47 -5.70 10.46
C PHE A 264 -12.35 -6.12 9.52
N ILE A 265 -11.31 -5.28 9.39
CA ILE A 265 -10.10 -5.62 8.66
C ILE A 265 -8.87 -5.49 9.55
N SER A 266 -7.94 -6.42 9.42
CA SER A 266 -6.65 -6.38 10.11
C SER A 266 -5.53 -6.98 9.25
N GLN A 267 -4.30 -6.79 9.67
CA GLN A 267 -3.12 -7.45 9.14
C GLN A 267 -2.33 -8.10 10.31
N ARG A 268 -3.05 -8.81 11.20
CA ARG A 268 -2.48 -9.37 12.42
C ARG A 268 -1.32 -10.30 12.13
N LYS A 269 -1.47 -11.24 11.20
CA LYS A 269 -0.40 -12.16 10.80
C LYS A 269 0.84 -11.39 10.33
N TYR A 270 0.65 -10.41 9.46
CA TYR A 270 1.74 -9.59 8.93
C TYR A 270 2.43 -8.75 10.01
N ALA A 271 1.68 -8.22 10.98
CA ALA A 271 2.25 -7.51 12.13
C ALA A 271 3.11 -8.44 13.00
N LEU A 272 2.66 -9.67 13.26
CA LEU A 272 3.44 -10.68 14.00
C LEU A 272 4.73 -11.07 13.27
N GLU A 273 4.69 -11.26 11.95
CA GLU A 273 5.88 -11.51 11.12
C GLU A 273 6.88 -10.34 11.17
N ILE A 274 6.41 -9.07 11.23
CA ILE A 274 7.29 -7.91 11.42
C ILE A 274 7.98 -7.94 12.78
N ILE A 275 7.25 -8.28 13.84
CA ILE A 275 7.77 -8.35 15.21
C ILE A 275 8.84 -9.45 15.33
N GLU A 276 8.59 -10.60 14.73
CA GLU A 276 9.50 -11.75 14.70
C GLU A 276 10.78 -11.42 13.93
N ASP A 277 10.67 -10.92 12.69
CA ASP A 277 11.80 -10.55 11.84
C ASP A 277 12.66 -9.42 12.43
N ALA A 278 12.05 -8.53 13.22
CA ALA A 278 12.77 -7.49 13.95
C ALA A 278 13.52 -8.03 15.19
N GLY A 279 13.31 -9.30 15.57
CA GLY A 279 13.92 -9.92 16.76
C GLY A 279 13.38 -9.37 18.09
N LEU A 280 12.16 -8.80 18.10
CA LEU A 280 11.61 -8.10 19.27
C LEU A 280 10.55 -8.90 20.05
N LEU A 281 10.47 -10.22 19.86
CA LEU A 281 9.51 -11.07 20.56
C LEU A 281 9.68 -11.03 22.10
N GLY A 282 10.91 -10.91 22.60
CA GLY A 282 11.21 -10.84 24.04
C GLY A 282 11.16 -9.44 24.66
N VAL A 283 11.00 -8.38 23.87
CA VAL A 283 11.10 -6.99 24.35
C VAL A 283 9.75 -6.49 24.88
N ALA A 284 9.76 -5.67 25.94
CA ALA A 284 8.53 -5.08 26.51
C ALA A 284 7.77 -4.21 25.51
N PRO A 285 6.43 -4.32 25.40
CA PRO A 285 5.61 -3.46 24.56
C PRO A 285 5.55 -2.04 25.07
N ILE A 286 5.04 -1.11 24.22
CA ILE A 286 4.84 0.31 24.57
C ILE A 286 3.51 0.81 24.02
N ASP A 287 2.99 1.94 24.56
CA ASP A 287 1.64 2.42 24.30
C ASP A 287 1.51 3.39 23.12
N THR A 288 2.62 3.97 22.62
CA THR A 288 2.60 4.95 21.52
C THR A 288 3.68 4.67 20.49
N PRO A 289 3.39 4.83 19.18
CA PRO A 289 4.34 4.49 18.13
C PRO A 289 5.51 5.49 18.02
N MET A 290 5.34 6.72 18.52
CA MET A 290 6.38 7.74 18.46
C MET A 290 6.39 8.56 19.75
N GLU A 291 7.58 8.94 20.21
CA GLU A 291 7.81 9.75 21.39
C GLU A 291 7.77 11.24 21.06
N ARG A 292 7.23 12.06 22.00
CA ARG A 292 7.30 13.51 21.89
C ARG A 292 8.74 14.00 22.06
N GLY A 293 9.15 14.95 21.23
CA GLY A 293 10.48 15.55 21.32
C GLY A 293 11.63 14.65 20.86
N LEU A 294 11.33 13.54 20.16
CA LEU A 294 12.35 12.62 19.64
C LEU A 294 13.31 13.34 18.68
N LYS A 295 14.61 13.29 18.99
CA LYS A 295 15.66 13.95 18.22
C LYS A 295 16.20 13.04 17.10
N LEU A 296 15.48 12.93 16.00
CA LEU A 296 15.87 12.10 14.83
C LEU A 296 16.93 12.75 13.94
N PHE A 297 17.17 14.05 14.10
CA PHE A 297 18.08 14.82 13.25
C PHE A 297 19.48 14.98 13.86
N ASP A 298 19.69 14.47 15.07
CA ASP A 298 20.99 14.52 15.73
C ASP A 298 22.02 13.64 14.98
N LYS A 299 23.30 13.98 15.12
CA LYS A 299 24.42 13.30 14.46
C LYS A 299 24.74 11.96 15.15
N SER A 300 23.82 11.00 15.12
CA SER A 300 24.14 9.61 15.49
C SER A 300 24.88 8.89 14.35
N ASP A 301 25.55 7.77 14.65
CA ASP A 301 26.29 7.00 13.65
C ASP A 301 25.37 6.49 12.54
N LEU A 302 25.93 6.42 11.32
CA LEU A 302 25.27 5.75 10.19
C LEU A 302 25.08 4.26 10.50
N LEU A 303 23.98 3.71 10.03
CA LEU A 303 23.76 2.27 10.11
C LEU A 303 24.71 1.51 9.19
N LYS A 304 25.33 0.45 9.71
CA LYS A 304 26.15 -0.47 8.91
C LYS A 304 25.29 -1.22 7.89
N ASP A 305 24.14 -1.75 8.32
CA ASP A 305 23.14 -2.39 7.43
C ASP A 305 21.96 -1.44 7.19
N GLN A 306 22.08 -0.62 6.16
CA GLN A 306 21.00 0.25 5.71
C GLN A 306 19.85 -0.53 5.06
N GLY A 307 20.13 -1.72 4.52
CA GLY A 307 19.15 -2.59 3.88
C GLY A 307 18.10 -3.09 4.87
N HIS A 308 18.51 -3.44 6.08
CA HIS A 308 17.60 -3.85 7.16
C HIS A 308 16.60 -2.74 7.50
N TYR A 309 17.06 -1.50 7.69
CA TYR A 309 16.17 -0.36 7.93
C TYR A 309 15.16 -0.15 6.80
N LYS A 310 15.62 -0.18 5.55
CA LYS A 310 14.77 0.01 4.37
C LYS A 310 13.70 -1.07 4.27
N ARG A 311 14.06 -2.33 4.52
CA ARG A 311 13.10 -3.45 4.54
C ARG A 311 12.08 -3.27 5.65
N LEU A 312 12.51 -2.98 6.88
CA LEU A 312 11.62 -2.78 8.03
C LEU A 312 10.64 -1.64 7.79
N VAL A 313 11.14 -0.44 7.41
CA VAL A 313 10.27 0.72 7.14
C VAL A 313 9.34 0.45 5.94
N GLY A 314 9.81 -0.24 4.90
CA GLY A 314 8.97 -0.66 3.78
C GLY A 314 7.80 -1.55 4.21
N ARG A 315 8.04 -2.51 5.11
CA ARG A 315 6.98 -3.36 5.69
C ARG A 315 6.01 -2.56 6.57
N LEU A 316 6.53 -1.62 7.37
CA LEU A 316 5.70 -0.73 8.18
C LEU A 316 4.83 0.19 7.31
N ILE A 317 5.34 0.70 6.17
CA ILE A 317 4.55 1.47 5.20
C ILE A 317 3.37 0.64 4.68
N TYR A 318 3.60 -0.64 4.33
CA TYR A 318 2.51 -1.50 3.89
C TYR A 318 1.48 -1.74 4.99
N LEU A 319 1.90 -1.88 6.25
CA LEU A 319 0.99 -2.06 7.38
C LEU A 319 0.10 -0.82 7.62
N THR A 320 0.51 0.39 7.22
CA THR A 320 -0.34 1.60 7.37
C THR A 320 -1.64 1.54 6.59
N VAL A 321 -1.82 0.58 5.70
CA VAL A 321 -3.04 0.32 4.93
C VAL A 321 -4.24 -0.03 5.84
N SER A 322 -4.02 -0.73 6.93
CA SER A 322 -5.04 -1.09 7.93
C SER A 322 -4.82 -0.40 9.29
N ARG A 323 -3.70 0.30 9.46
CA ARG A 323 -3.22 0.87 10.72
C ARG A 323 -2.97 2.39 10.58
N PRO A 324 -4.03 3.22 10.60
CA PRO A 324 -3.88 4.69 10.55
C PRO A 324 -3.09 5.25 11.73
N ASP A 325 -3.12 4.59 12.87
CA ASP A 325 -2.46 4.93 14.12
C ASP A 325 -0.92 4.99 14.03
N ILE A 326 -0.28 4.21 13.15
CA ILE A 326 1.18 4.27 12.94
C ILE A 326 1.58 5.15 11.76
N THR A 327 0.63 5.69 11.00
CA THR A 327 0.89 6.37 9.71
C THR A 327 1.86 7.54 9.86
N TYR A 328 1.69 8.38 10.86
CA TYR A 328 2.60 9.51 11.11
C TYR A 328 4.01 9.05 11.43
N ALA A 329 4.16 8.12 12.37
CA ALA A 329 5.46 7.59 12.78
C ALA A 329 6.22 6.99 11.59
N VAL A 330 5.54 6.17 10.79
CA VAL A 330 6.11 5.53 9.60
C VAL A 330 6.45 6.56 8.52
N HIS A 331 5.59 7.58 8.34
CA HIS A 331 5.88 8.67 7.41
C HIS A 331 7.17 9.42 7.80
N VAL A 332 7.36 9.76 9.08
CA VAL A 332 8.59 10.41 9.56
C VAL A 332 9.81 9.51 9.34
N LEU A 333 9.72 8.21 9.64
CA LEU A 333 10.80 7.25 9.41
C LEU A 333 11.16 7.15 7.92
N SER A 334 10.19 7.24 7.03
CA SER A 334 10.42 7.19 5.57
C SER A 334 11.33 8.31 5.04
N TRP A 335 11.46 9.42 5.75
CA TRP A 335 12.35 10.54 5.35
C TRP A 335 13.83 10.15 5.37
N PHE A 336 14.19 9.14 6.15
CA PHE A 336 15.58 8.74 6.39
C PHE A 336 16.00 7.49 5.61
N MET A 337 15.20 7.04 4.62
CA MET A 337 15.46 5.84 3.82
C MET A 337 16.80 5.87 3.07
N HIS A 338 17.27 7.06 2.67
CA HIS A 338 18.54 7.20 1.93
C HIS A 338 19.77 7.07 2.82
N HIS A 339 19.73 7.68 4.01
CA HIS A 339 20.86 7.73 4.94
C HIS A 339 20.40 7.44 6.38
N PRO A 340 19.95 6.18 6.66
CA PRO A 340 19.47 5.83 7.99
C PRO A 340 20.62 5.80 9.01
N ARG A 341 20.30 6.25 10.24
CA ARG A 341 21.19 6.30 11.38
C ARG A 341 20.68 5.39 12.51
N LYS A 342 21.50 5.14 13.56
CA LYS A 342 21.12 4.32 14.71
C LYS A 342 19.84 4.82 15.37
N ALA A 343 19.71 6.13 15.60
CA ALA A 343 18.51 6.73 16.19
C ALA A 343 17.23 6.47 15.35
N HIS A 344 17.36 6.41 14.00
CA HIS A 344 16.22 6.09 13.14
C HIS A 344 15.79 4.61 13.29
N MET A 345 16.75 3.69 13.46
CA MET A 345 16.45 2.28 13.71
C MET A 345 15.78 2.08 15.08
N GLU A 346 16.26 2.76 16.10
CA GLU A 346 15.65 2.73 17.44
C GLU A 346 14.20 3.23 17.40
N ALA A 347 13.95 4.32 16.66
CA ALA A 347 12.61 4.83 16.44
C ALA A 347 11.73 3.84 15.64
N ALA A 348 12.29 3.11 14.66
CA ALA A 348 11.57 2.06 13.94
C ALA A 348 11.24 0.87 14.88
N PHE A 349 12.17 0.45 15.72
CA PHE A 349 11.94 -0.56 16.74
C PHE A 349 10.88 -0.12 17.77
N ARG A 350 10.79 1.17 18.06
CA ARG A 350 9.70 1.70 18.89
C ARG A 350 8.33 1.43 18.27
N VAL A 351 8.18 1.66 16.95
CA VAL A 351 6.93 1.31 16.25
C VAL A 351 6.64 -0.18 16.34
N VAL A 352 7.64 -1.05 16.18
CA VAL A 352 7.47 -2.50 16.31
C VAL A 352 7.06 -2.91 17.73
N ARG A 353 7.63 -2.28 18.76
CA ARG A 353 7.21 -2.50 20.16
C ARG A 353 5.77 -2.06 20.42
N TYR A 354 5.33 -0.99 19.78
CA TYR A 354 3.92 -0.57 19.82
C TYR A 354 3.02 -1.61 19.13
N LEU A 355 3.41 -2.12 17.96
CA LEU A 355 2.67 -3.19 17.27
C LEU A 355 2.55 -4.46 18.13
N LYS A 356 3.59 -4.78 18.89
CA LYS A 356 3.57 -5.92 19.82
C LYS A 356 2.51 -5.78 20.92
N ASN A 357 2.21 -4.56 21.35
CA ASN A 357 1.14 -4.32 22.34
C ASN A 357 -0.25 -4.65 21.77
N VAL A 358 -0.46 -4.36 20.49
CA VAL A 358 -1.77 -4.49 19.82
C VAL A 358 -1.64 -5.04 18.39
N PRO A 359 -1.12 -6.28 18.23
CA PRO A 359 -0.86 -6.85 16.90
C PRO A 359 -2.13 -7.10 16.08
N GLY A 360 -3.26 -7.36 16.75
CA GLY A 360 -4.56 -7.61 16.14
C GLY A 360 -5.37 -6.35 15.83
N GLN A 361 -4.85 -5.18 16.18
CA GLN A 361 -5.57 -3.93 15.94
C GLN A 361 -5.80 -3.67 14.44
N GLY A 362 -7.02 -3.24 14.09
CA GLY A 362 -7.44 -3.01 12.72
C GLY A 362 -8.58 -2.01 12.62
N LEU A 363 -9.19 -1.89 11.44
CA LEU A 363 -10.30 -0.96 11.16
C LEU A 363 -11.63 -1.67 11.17
N PHE A 364 -12.63 -1.01 11.73
CA PHE A 364 -14.01 -1.44 11.73
C PHE A 364 -14.87 -0.56 10.82
N PHE A 365 -15.55 -1.17 9.84
CA PHE A 365 -16.55 -0.55 8.99
C PHE A 365 -17.93 -0.91 9.52
N TYR A 366 -18.69 0.10 9.92
CA TYR A 366 -19.95 -0.07 10.64
C TYR A 366 -21.12 -0.36 9.70
N SER A 367 -22.03 -1.23 10.12
CA SER A 367 -23.34 -1.40 9.50
C SER A 367 -24.23 -0.22 9.89
N ASN A 368 -24.19 0.85 9.08
CA ASN A 368 -24.89 2.11 9.33
C ASN A 368 -25.28 2.79 8.02
N ASP A 369 -26.51 3.29 7.92
CA ASP A 369 -27.06 3.92 6.71
C ASP A 369 -26.64 5.40 6.52
N ASP A 370 -25.80 5.97 7.41
CA ASP A 370 -25.25 7.30 7.21
C ASP A 370 -24.08 7.26 6.21
N PHE A 371 -24.29 7.79 5.02
CA PHE A 371 -23.28 7.89 3.96
C PHE A 371 -22.67 9.29 3.84
N ARG A 372 -22.87 10.19 4.80
CA ARG A 372 -22.29 11.53 4.75
C ARG A 372 -20.76 11.48 4.80
N LEU A 373 -20.14 12.22 3.90
CA LEU A 373 -18.70 12.41 3.91
C LEU A 373 -18.29 13.45 4.95
N ARG A 374 -17.35 13.09 5.80
CA ARG A 374 -16.75 13.98 6.81
C ARG A 374 -15.25 13.85 6.75
N ALA A 375 -14.54 14.98 6.77
CA ALA A 375 -13.08 14.99 6.80
C ALA A 375 -12.57 15.91 7.92
N TYR A 376 -11.48 15.51 8.54
CA TYR A 376 -10.67 16.33 9.45
C TYR A 376 -9.32 16.54 8.81
N TYR A 377 -8.79 17.74 8.89
CA TYR A 377 -7.44 18.05 8.42
C TYR A 377 -6.70 18.92 9.42
N ASP A 378 -5.39 18.77 9.46
CA ASP A 378 -4.46 19.51 10.33
C ASP A 378 -3.13 19.67 9.62
N SER A 379 -2.35 20.64 10.04
CA SER A 379 -0.98 20.82 9.58
C SER A 379 -0.05 21.16 10.73
N ASP A 380 0.98 20.32 10.95
CA ASP A 380 2.09 20.65 11.85
C ASP A 380 3.02 21.66 11.18
N TRP A 381 2.75 22.96 11.41
CA TRP A 381 3.47 24.05 10.78
C TRP A 381 4.95 24.04 11.13
N ALA A 382 5.79 24.03 10.07
CA ALA A 382 7.25 24.02 10.17
C ALA A 382 7.82 22.90 11.05
N GLY A 383 7.07 21.78 11.22
CA GLY A 383 7.42 20.68 12.13
C GLY A 383 8.70 19.93 11.75
N CYS A 384 9.18 19.99 10.50
CA CYS A 384 10.45 19.40 10.14
C CYS A 384 11.61 20.32 10.54
N PRO A 385 12.48 19.96 11.52
CA PRO A 385 13.55 20.83 12.02
C PRO A 385 14.57 21.22 10.95
N LEU A 386 14.87 20.33 9.99
CA LEU A 386 15.87 20.58 8.95
C LEU A 386 15.34 21.44 7.80
N THR A 387 14.16 21.06 7.28
CA THR A 387 13.64 21.69 6.06
C THR A 387 12.60 22.76 6.34
N ARG A 388 12.15 22.89 7.59
CA ARG A 388 11.06 23.77 8.04
C ARG A 388 9.76 23.59 7.24
N ARG A 389 9.61 22.43 6.57
CA ARG A 389 8.39 22.06 5.87
C ARG A 389 7.37 21.52 6.86
N SER A 390 6.13 21.85 6.63
CA SER A 390 4.97 21.40 7.41
C SER A 390 4.57 19.98 7.02
N THR A 391 3.87 19.29 7.92
CA THR A 391 3.25 18.00 7.65
C THR A 391 1.74 18.16 7.52
N THR A 392 1.17 17.79 6.40
CA THR A 392 -0.28 17.69 6.19
C THR A 392 -0.78 16.35 6.71
N GLY A 393 -1.82 16.37 7.52
CA GLY A 393 -2.61 15.21 7.92
C GLY A 393 -4.07 15.41 7.59
N TYR A 394 -4.74 14.37 7.09
CA TYR A 394 -6.20 14.33 6.99
C TYR A 394 -6.73 12.91 7.16
N CYS A 395 -7.98 12.81 7.61
CA CYS A 395 -8.74 11.58 7.64
C CYS A 395 -10.17 11.83 7.15
N VAL A 396 -10.70 10.90 6.34
CA VAL A 396 -12.03 11.01 5.70
C VAL A 396 -12.88 9.83 6.11
N PHE A 397 -14.12 10.12 6.52
CA PHE A 397 -15.11 9.14 6.94
C PHE A 397 -16.28 9.11 5.96
N LEU A 398 -16.81 7.91 5.75
CA LEU A 398 -18.13 7.67 5.16
C LEU A 398 -19.05 7.22 6.30
N GLY A 399 -19.97 8.09 6.71
CA GLY A 399 -20.69 7.87 7.97
C GLY A 399 -19.72 7.70 9.14
N PRO A 400 -19.84 6.64 9.96
CA PRO A 400 -18.90 6.37 11.06
C PRO A 400 -17.60 5.70 10.64
N SER A 401 -17.47 5.23 9.39
CA SER A 401 -16.38 4.39 8.91
C SER A 401 -15.24 5.23 8.32
N LEU A 402 -14.00 5.05 8.80
CA LEU A 402 -12.80 5.68 8.25
C LEU A 402 -12.42 5.00 6.93
N ILE A 403 -12.42 5.75 5.82
CA ILE A 403 -12.15 5.20 4.48
C ILE A 403 -10.86 5.70 3.84
N SER A 404 -10.37 6.88 4.22
CA SER A 404 -9.13 7.44 3.72
C SER A 404 -8.40 8.23 4.80
N TRP A 405 -7.06 8.18 4.79
CA TRP A 405 -6.20 8.97 5.66
C TRP A 405 -4.85 9.20 5.02
N ARG A 406 -4.19 10.27 5.45
CA ARG A 406 -2.88 10.62 4.94
C ARG A 406 -2.06 11.38 5.96
N SER A 407 -0.75 11.08 5.98
CA SER A 407 0.29 11.92 6.60
C SER A 407 1.35 12.18 5.53
N LYS A 408 1.59 13.45 5.19
CA LYS A 408 2.56 13.80 4.14
C LYS A 408 3.22 15.15 4.39
N ARG A 409 4.56 15.20 4.30
CA ARG A 409 5.31 16.44 4.32
C ARG A 409 4.99 17.30 3.08
N GLN A 410 4.73 18.59 3.28
CA GLN A 410 4.47 19.54 2.20
C GLN A 410 5.72 19.74 1.34
N LYS A 411 5.53 20.02 0.05
CA LYS A 411 6.64 20.18 -0.90
C LYS A 411 7.40 21.50 -0.70
N THR A 412 6.71 22.54 -0.23
CA THR A 412 7.22 23.90 -0.02
C THR A 412 7.16 24.26 1.45
N VAL A 413 7.91 25.28 1.87
CA VAL A 413 7.84 25.88 3.21
C VAL A 413 6.66 26.85 3.22
N SER A 414 5.86 26.82 4.29
CA SER A 414 4.76 27.75 4.51
C SER A 414 5.24 28.89 5.42
N LEU A 415 4.91 30.12 5.04
CA LEU A 415 5.33 31.34 5.76
C LEU A 415 4.53 31.56 7.05
N SER A 416 3.33 30.96 7.15
CA SER A 416 2.47 31.02 8.34
C SER A 416 1.78 29.68 8.60
N SER A 417 1.27 29.50 9.83
CA SER A 417 0.46 28.32 10.18
C SER A 417 -0.84 28.28 9.35
N ALA A 418 -1.48 29.44 9.12
CA ALA A 418 -2.68 29.52 8.30
C ALA A 418 -2.44 29.04 6.85
N GLU A 419 -1.28 29.36 6.27
CA GLU A 419 -0.89 28.87 4.94
C GLU A 419 -0.71 27.34 4.94
N ALA A 420 -0.01 26.80 5.93
CA ALA A 420 0.20 25.36 6.06
C ALA A 420 -1.14 24.61 6.21
N GLU A 421 -2.03 25.16 7.03
CA GLU A 421 -3.39 24.65 7.21
C GLU A 421 -4.20 24.72 5.92
N TYR A 422 -4.10 25.83 5.18
CA TYR A 422 -4.81 26.00 3.93
C TYR A 422 -4.40 24.97 2.88
N ARG A 423 -3.11 24.69 2.77
CA ARG A 423 -2.59 23.61 1.91
C ARG A 423 -3.07 22.21 2.35
N ALA A 424 -3.21 22.00 3.67
CA ALA A 424 -3.77 20.76 4.18
C ALA A 424 -5.27 20.66 3.84
N MET A 425 -6.02 21.77 3.95
CA MET A 425 -7.42 21.88 3.53
C MET A 425 -7.60 21.50 2.06
N THR A 426 -6.77 22.07 1.17
CA THR A 426 -6.81 21.76 -0.27
C THR A 426 -6.61 20.26 -0.52
N GLY A 427 -5.63 19.64 0.17
CA GLY A 427 -5.39 18.21 0.07
C GLY A 427 -6.61 17.36 0.48
N ALA A 428 -7.26 17.71 1.58
CA ALA A 428 -8.47 17.03 2.06
C ALA A 428 -9.66 17.27 1.12
N CYS A 429 -9.79 18.50 0.58
CA CYS A 429 -10.84 18.87 -0.37
C CYS A 429 -10.72 18.10 -1.69
N CYS A 430 -9.51 17.96 -2.24
CA CYS A 430 -9.24 17.15 -3.43
C CYS A 430 -9.65 15.69 -3.20
N GLU A 431 -9.33 15.13 -2.03
CA GLU A 431 -9.71 13.76 -1.65
C GLU A 431 -11.23 13.61 -1.57
N LEU A 432 -11.93 14.54 -0.91
CA LEU A 432 -13.39 14.54 -0.83
C LEU A 432 -14.05 14.63 -2.21
N THR A 433 -13.55 15.51 -3.08
CA THR A 433 -14.06 15.67 -4.45
C THR A 433 -13.94 14.38 -5.23
N TRP A 434 -12.76 13.74 -5.18
CA TRP A 434 -12.52 12.47 -5.85
C TRP A 434 -13.39 11.34 -5.27
N LEU A 435 -13.53 11.26 -3.94
CA LEU A 435 -14.40 10.27 -3.29
C LEU A 435 -15.88 10.44 -3.69
N ARG A 436 -16.37 11.66 -3.89
CA ARG A 436 -17.73 11.88 -4.39
C ARG A 436 -17.95 11.28 -5.78
N TYR A 437 -16.97 11.41 -6.69
CA TYR A 437 -17.04 10.77 -8.01
C TYR A 437 -17.04 9.24 -7.88
N LEU A 438 -16.13 8.68 -7.10
CA LEU A 438 -16.06 7.25 -6.87
C LEU A 438 -17.37 6.69 -6.27
N LEU A 439 -17.90 7.34 -5.24
CA LEU A 439 -19.12 6.90 -4.57
C LEU A 439 -20.34 7.04 -5.48
N LYS A 440 -20.37 8.02 -6.37
CA LYS A 440 -21.39 8.14 -7.43
C LYS A 440 -21.37 6.91 -8.35
N ASP A 441 -20.21 6.48 -8.81
CA ASP A 441 -20.05 5.27 -9.62
C ASP A 441 -20.48 4.00 -8.87
N LEU A 442 -20.38 4.01 -7.53
CA LEU A 442 -20.85 2.97 -6.63
C LEU A 442 -22.33 3.11 -6.23
N GLY A 443 -23.10 3.98 -6.87
CA GLY A 443 -24.52 4.18 -6.63
C GLY A 443 -24.85 4.92 -5.33
N VAL A 444 -23.89 5.71 -4.79
CA VAL A 444 -24.11 6.60 -3.64
C VAL A 444 -24.04 8.04 -4.08
N LEU A 445 -25.21 8.66 -4.25
CA LEU A 445 -25.31 10.08 -4.61
C LEU A 445 -25.29 10.94 -3.34
N HIS A 446 -24.28 11.78 -3.23
CA HIS A 446 -24.18 12.77 -2.16
C HIS A 446 -24.86 14.08 -2.58
N GLN A 447 -26.12 14.26 -2.17
CA GLN A 447 -26.85 15.53 -2.36
C GLN A 447 -26.40 16.57 -1.36
N GLU A 448 -26.05 16.14 -0.14
CA GLU A 448 -25.56 17.03 0.91
C GLU A 448 -24.08 17.35 0.73
N PRO A 449 -23.63 18.56 1.17
CA PRO A 449 -22.23 18.92 1.22
C PRO A 449 -21.41 17.99 2.13
N ALA A 450 -20.17 17.70 1.76
CA ALA A 450 -19.22 17.05 2.64
C ALA A 450 -18.79 18.02 3.76
N LEU A 451 -18.68 17.52 5.00
CA LEU A 451 -18.27 18.31 6.14
C LEU A 451 -16.74 18.29 6.28
N LEU A 452 -16.12 19.47 6.29
CA LEU A 452 -14.68 19.62 6.41
C LEU A 452 -14.32 20.37 7.70
N TYR A 453 -13.72 19.65 8.66
CA TYR A 453 -13.42 20.14 10.01
C TYR A 453 -12.00 20.64 10.16
N CYS A 454 -11.85 21.84 10.77
CA CYS A 454 -10.57 22.47 11.10
C CYS A 454 -10.62 23.13 12.46
N ASP A 455 -9.53 23.17 13.19
CA ASP A 455 -9.40 23.91 14.45
C ASP A 455 -8.78 25.31 14.28
N ASN A 456 -8.27 25.64 13.09
CA ASN A 456 -7.70 26.96 12.78
C ASN A 456 -8.77 27.90 12.23
N LYS A 457 -9.26 28.82 13.10
CA LYS A 457 -10.28 29.81 12.73
C LYS A 457 -9.81 30.77 11.63
N ALA A 458 -8.53 31.15 11.60
CA ALA A 458 -8.00 32.05 10.57
C ALA A 458 -8.12 31.43 9.18
N THR A 459 -7.81 30.13 9.04
CA THR A 459 -7.98 29.37 7.80
C THR A 459 -9.44 29.33 7.35
N LEU A 460 -10.37 29.13 8.28
CA LEU A 460 -11.82 29.13 7.97
C LEU A 460 -12.31 30.52 7.53
N HIS A 461 -11.81 31.58 8.13
CA HIS A 461 -12.15 32.96 7.71
C HIS A 461 -11.62 33.27 6.29
N ILE A 462 -10.40 32.83 5.95
CA ILE A 462 -9.87 33.00 4.60
C ILE A 462 -10.73 32.24 3.58
N ALA A 463 -11.15 31.03 3.92
CA ALA A 463 -11.99 30.20 3.03
C ALA A 463 -13.37 30.82 2.79
N ALA A 464 -13.99 31.41 3.83
CA ALA A 464 -15.31 32.02 3.76
C ALA A 464 -15.30 33.42 3.12
N ASN A 465 -14.16 34.13 3.08
CA ASN A 465 -14.09 35.49 2.59
C ASN A 465 -13.81 35.52 1.07
N PRO A 466 -14.73 36.10 0.27
CA PRO A 466 -14.54 36.19 -1.19
C PRO A 466 -13.51 37.24 -1.62
N VAL A 467 -13.15 38.17 -0.72
CA VAL A 467 -12.19 39.25 -1.03
C VAL A 467 -10.78 38.71 -1.11
N PHE A 468 -10.11 39.00 -2.21
CA PHE A 468 -8.73 38.63 -2.46
C PHE A 468 -7.80 39.43 -1.54
N HIS A 469 -7.02 38.74 -0.69
CA HIS A 469 -6.01 39.40 0.12
C HIS A 469 -4.64 39.28 -0.56
N GLU A 470 -3.94 40.39 -0.75
CA GLU A 470 -2.56 40.43 -1.31
C GLU A 470 -1.59 39.48 -0.57
N ARG A 471 -1.85 39.22 0.70
CA ARG A 471 -1.05 38.31 1.55
C ARG A 471 -1.22 36.82 1.20
N THR A 472 -2.14 36.46 0.30
CA THR A 472 -2.44 35.04 -0.07
C THR A 472 -2.00 34.68 -1.50
N LYS A 473 -1.30 35.55 -2.21
CA LYS A 473 -0.86 35.32 -3.61
C LYS A 473 -0.16 33.97 -3.83
N HIS A 474 0.64 33.51 -2.86
CA HIS A 474 1.39 32.25 -2.95
C HIS A 474 0.56 30.98 -2.71
N ILE A 475 -0.69 31.10 -2.27
CA ILE A 475 -1.69 30.04 -2.17
C ILE A 475 -2.98 30.37 -2.95
N GLU A 476 -2.87 31.25 -3.92
CA GLU A 476 -4.00 31.76 -4.68
C GLU A 476 -4.83 30.64 -5.33
N MET A 477 -4.18 29.70 -5.99
CA MET A 477 -4.84 28.55 -6.60
C MET A 477 -5.58 27.68 -5.59
N ASP A 478 -4.97 27.46 -4.42
CA ASP A 478 -5.60 26.75 -3.32
C ASP A 478 -6.85 27.48 -2.82
N CYS A 479 -6.76 28.83 -2.72
CA CYS A 479 -7.89 29.66 -2.30
C CYS A 479 -9.05 29.62 -3.30
N HIS A 480 -8.79 29.74 -4.59
CA HIS A 480 -9.82 29.62 -5.63
C HIS A 480 -10.50 28.25 -5.60
N TYR A 481 -9.71 27.17 -5.61
CA TYR A 481 -10.25 25.82 -5.60
C TYR A 481 -11.18 25.55 -4.40
N ILE A 482 -10.79 25.95 -3.18
CA ILE A 482 -11.61 25.76 -1.99
C ILE A 482 -12.90 26.59 -2.07
N ARG A 483 -12.82 27.85 -2.50
CA ARG A 483 -13.99 28.71 -2.65
C ARG A 483 -14.98 28.18 -3.66
N ASP A 484 -14.50 27.71 -4.82
CA ASP A 484 -15.34 27.07 -5.82
C ASP A 484 -16.12 25.90 -5.22
N LYS A 485 -15.44 25.05 -4.41
CA LYS A 485 -16.08 23.89 -3.77
C LYS A 485 -17.04 24.25 -2.65
N ILE A 486 -16.87 25.39 -2.01
CA ILE A 486 -17.84 25.92 -1.03
C ILE A 486 -19.03 26.55 -1.76
N GLN A 487 -18.79 27.32 -2.83
CA GLN A 487 -19.82 28.00 -3.61
C GLN A 487 -20.72 27.02 -4.38
N ASP A 488 -20.15 25.96 -4.95
CA ASP A 488 -20.90 24.91 -5.65
C ASP A 488 -21.69 23.99 -4.68
N GLY A 489 -21.57 24.22 -3.36
CA GLY A 489 -22.25 23.44 -2.33
C GLY A 489 -21.66 22.03 -2.13
N SER A 490 -20.49 21.71 -2.70
CA SER A 490 -19.87 20.41 -2.53
C SER A 490 -19.30 20.19 -1.12
N ILE A 491 -18.86 21.26 -0.46
CA ILE A 491 -18.20 21.24 0.84
C ILE A 491 -18.72 22.35 1.74
N ILE A 492 -18.86 22.04 3.03
CA ILE A 492 -19.06 23.03 4.11
C ILE A 492 -17.93 22.89 5.12
N THR A 493 -17.27 23.99 5.42
CA THR A 493 -16.26 24.05 6.46
C THR A 493 -16.89 24.22 7.85
N ARG A 494 -16.31 23.56 8.86
CA ARG A 494 -16.76 23.62 10.24
C ARG A 494 -15.57 23.75 11.19
N HIS A 495 -15.72 24.55 12.24
CA HIS A 495 -14.74 24.61 13.31
C HIS A 495 -14.89 23.40 14.24
N VAL A 496 -13.76 22.82 14.62
CA VAL A 496 -13.64 21.82 15.69
C VAL A 496 -12.61 22.30 16.71
N SER A 497 -12.79 22.01 17.98
CA SER A 497 -11.74 22.33 18.97
C SER A 497 -10.55 21.38 18.81
N SER A 498 -9.33 21.83 19.14
CA SER A 498 -8.10 21.02 19.01
C SER A 498 -8.18 19.71 19.83
N ALA A 499 -8.93 19.69 20.94
CA ALA A 499 -9.17 18.46 21.70
C ALA A 499 -9.98 17.38 20.92
N HIS A 500 -10.65 17.79 19.84
CA HIS A 500 -11.46 16.92 18.99
C HIS A 500 -10.93 16.82 17.54
N GLN A 501 -9.75 17.40 17.27
CA GLN A 501 -9.11 17.35 15.96
C GLN A 501 -8.51 15.96 15.70
N LEU A 502 -9.22 15.13 14.95
CA LEU A 502 -8.79 13.75 14.70
C LEU A 502 -7.56 13.66 13.77
N ALA A 503 -7.29 14.69 12.99
CA ALA A 503 -6.13 14.71 12.10
C ALA A 503 -4.80 14.92 12.85
N ASP A 504 -4.82 15.32 14.12
CA ASP A 504 -3.63 15.50 14.97
C ASP A 504 -2.75 14.24 15.04
N ILE A 505 -3.38 13.06 15.08
CA ILE A 505 -2.67 11.77 15.10
C ILE A 505 -1.83 11.51 13.82
N LEU A 506 -2.14 12.25 12.74
CA LEU A 506 -1.49 12.13 11.44
C LEU A 506 -0.43 13.23 11.19
N THR A 507 -0.27 14.19 12.11
CA THR A 507 0.63 15.35 11.95
C THR A 507 1.67 15.47 13.04
N LYS A 508 1.40 14.94 14.26
CA LYS A 508 2.29 15.14 15.41
C LYS A 508 2.34 13.91 16.33
N PRO A 509 3.44 13.71 17.09
CA PRO A 509 3.51 12.64 18.08
C PRO A 509 2.65 13.01 19.29
N LEU A 510 1.74 12.11 19.68
CA LEU A 510 0.79 12.31 20.77
C LEU A 510 1.18 11.48 22.00
N GLY A 511 0.88 11.99 23.21
CA GLY A 511 0.96 11.20 24.45
C GLY A 511 -0.19 10.21 24.56
N LYS A 512 -0.02 9.17 25.39
CA LYS A 512 -0.99 8.06 25.56
C LYS A 512 -2.40 8.57 25.87
N GLU A 513 -2.54 9.59 26.70
CA GLU A 513 -3.82 10.15 27.18
C GLU A 513 -4.68 10.73 26.04
N ILE A 514 -4.02 11.28 25.01
CA ILE A 514 -4.68 11.87 23.84
C ILE A 514 -4.79 10.82 22.73
N PHE A 515 -3.75 10.02 22.54
CA PHE A 515 -3.60 9.05 21.47
C PHE A 515 -4.67 7.94 21.56
N ALA A 516 -4.86 7.33 22.73
CA ALA A 516 -5.77 6.21 22.89
C ALA A 516 -7.27 6.56 22.63
N PRO A 517 -7.82 7.70 23.10
CA PRO A 517 -9.17 8.13 22.70
C PRO A 517 -9.31 8.43 21.21
N MET A 518 -8.27 8.99 20.56
CA MET A 518 -8.31 9.30 19.13
C MET A 518 -8.37 8.03 18.27
N ILE A 519 -7.58 7.01 18.61
CA ILE A 519 -7.61 5.71 17.92
C ILE A 519 -9.03 5.14 17.90
N ARG A 520 -9.72 5.14 19.05
CA ARG A 520 -11.09 4.63 19.13
C ARG A 520 -12.06 5.43 18.25
N LYS A 521 -11.93 6.78 18.23
CA LYS A 521 -12.74 7.64 17.37
C LYS A 521 -12.47 7.45 15.88
N LEU A 522 -11.27 6.97 15.51
CA LEU A 522 -10.95 6.57 14.14
C LEU A 522 -11.56 5.21 13.74
N GLY A 523 -12.23 4.50 14.65
CA GLY A 523 -12.78 3.17 14.40
C GLY A 523 -11.71 2.07 14.40
N VAL A 524 -10.54 2.35 15.00
CA VAL A 524 -9.46 1.37 15.16
C VAL A 524 -9.68 0.57 16.43
N GLN A 525 -9.78 -0.74 16.32
CA GLN A 525 -10.13 -1.67 17.41
C GLN A 525 -9.25 -2.91 17.33
N ASP A 526 -9.18 -3.66 18.42
CA ASP A 526 -8.62 -5.02 18.46
C ASP A 526 -9.73 -5.99 18.87
N ILE A 527 -10.22 -6.78 17.95
CA ILE A 527 -11.27 -7.79 18.21
C ILE A 527 -10.73 -9.07 18.87
N HIS A 528 -9.42 -9.18 19.01
CA HIS A 528 -8.74 -10.32 19.62
C HIS A 528 -8.31 -10.05 21.06
N SER A 529 -8.41 -8.79 21.52
CA SER A 529 -8.19 -8.45 22.93
C SER A 529 -9.41 -8.85 23.75
N PRO A 530 -9.27 -9.50 24.91
CA PRO A 530 -10.38 -9.70 25.82
C PRO A 530 -10.92 -8.33 26.24
N THR A 531 -12.24 -8.16 26.15
CA THR A 531 -12.97 -6.96 26.57
C THR A 531 -12.93 -6.79 28.08
#